data_a0596054177931580ea5d2332d48fd07
#
_entry.id   a0596054177931580ea5d2332d48fd07
#
_cell.length_a   1.000
_cell.length_b   1.000
_cell.length_c   1.000
_cell.angle_alpha   90.00
_cell.angle_beta   90.00
_cell.angle_gamma   90.00
#
_symmetry.space_group_name_H-M   'P 1'
#
loop_
_entity.id
_entity.type
_entity.pdbx_description
1 polymer ?
#
loop_
_entity_poly.entity_id
_entity_poly.type
_entity_poly.pdbx_seq_one_letter_code
_entity_poly.pdbx_strand_id
1 'polypeptide(L)'
;MKFRIIAAALAAGLAAATAHAEIVVGVSLGITGPGASLGVHYRNAFQLMGKTLGGEPVRFVILDDASDPTNAAKNARKLVSEEKADVLMGSNGVPSAVQMAQAAAEAKIPMLVMTPAVLSGNVLHWSFVVPQPTELMMSAVAEQLKAHGVKRVGYIGYSDTWGDLVYKAMQSLAKPYGLELVTDERYARSDTSVTGQVLRLMSTNPDAIVVGG
;
A
#
# COMPACT_ATOMS: atom_id res chain seq x y z
N MET A 1 -1.76 8.38 -62.92
CA MET A 1 -1.70 7.26 -61.97
C MET A 1 -0.81 7.56 -60.75
N LYS A 2 0.38 8.12 -60.89
CA LYS A 2 1.33 8.37 -59.75
C LYS A 2 0.80 9.35 -58.70
N PHE A 3 0.05 10.38 -59.06
CA PHE A 3 -0.53 11.36 -58.14
C PHE A 3 -1.64 10.78 -57.22
N ARG A 4 -2.41 9.81 -57.73
CA ARG A 4 -3.45 9.12 -56.95
C ARG A 4 -2.87 8.16 -55.91
N ILE A 5 -1.72 7.56 -56.17
CA ILE A 5 -1.01 6.66 -55.25
C ILE A 5 -0.38 7.47 -54.09
N ILE A 6 0.18 8.65 -54.38
CA ILE A 6 0.75 9.52 -53.38
C ILE A 6 -0.33 10.08 -52.42
N ALA A 7 -1.49 10.49 -52.97
CA ALA A 7 -2.61 10.95 -52.15
C ALA A 7 -3.20 9.84 -51.26
N ALA A 8 -3.27 8.59 -51.74
CA ALA A 8 -3.71 7.47 -50.94
C ALA A 8 -2.70 7.09 -49.85
N ALA A 9 -1.40 7.19 -50.09
CA ALA A 9 -0.36 6.94 -49.10
C ALA A 9 -0.34 8.02 -48.00
N LEU A 10 -0.58 9.32 -48.34
CA LEU A 10 -0.71 10.39 -47.36
C LEU A 10 -1.98 10.23 -46.51
N ALA A 11 -3.11 9.84 -47.09
CA ALA A 11 -4.36 9.61 -46.39
C ALA A 11 -4.25 8.40 -45.41
N ALA A 12 -3.55 7.33 -45.79
CA ALA A 12 -3.26 6.20 -44.92
C ALA A 12 -2.31 6.55 -43.76
N GLY A 13 -1.35 7.47 -43.98
CA GLY A 13 -0.45 7.98 -42.94
C GLY A 13 -1.14 8.83 -41.90
N LEU A 14 -2.14 9.64 -42.28
CA LEU A 14 -2.93 10.46 -41.36
C LEU A 14 -3.94 9.63 -40.53
N ALA A 15 -4.44 8.51 -41.08
CA ALA A 15 -5.35 7.63 -40.34
C ALA A 15 -4.65 6.81 -39.22
N ALA A 16 -3.33 6.66 -39.29
CA ALA A 16 -2.54 5.99 -38.26
C ALA A 16 -2.26 6.84 -37.03
N ALA A 17 -2.57 8.16 -37.08
CA ALA A 17 -2.19 9.11 -36.01
C ALA A 17 -3.17 9.20 -34.83
N THR A 18 -4.24 8.41 -34.82
CA THR A 18 -5.24 8.41 -33.71
C THR A 18 -5.30 7.11 -32.94
N ALA A 19 -4.19 6.36 -32.87
CA ALA A 19 -4.10 5.25 -31.93
C ALA A 19 -3.98 5.83 -30.51
N HIS A 20 -5.11 6.11 -29.87
CA HIS A 20 -5.15 6.38 -28.43
C HIS A 20 -4.57 5.16 -27.70
N ALA A 21 -3.46 5.34 -27.01
CA ALA A 21 -2.87 4.26 -26.22
C ALA A 21 -3.70 4.10 -24.94
N GLU A 22 -4.29 2.93 -24.73
CA GLU A 22 -4.97 2.62 -23.47
C GLU A 22 -3.96 2.63 -22.32
N ILE A 23 -4.23 3.40 -21.27
CA ILE A 23 -3.43 3.39 -20.04
C ILE A 23 -3.81 2.15 -19.23
N VAL A 24 -2.86 1.26 -18.99
CA VAL A 24 -3.07 0.06 -18.19
C VAL A 24 -2.57 0.27 -16.78
N VAL A 25 -3.50 0.26 -15.82
CA VAL A 25 -3.21 0.35 -14.39
C VAL A 25 -3.25 -1.06 -13.78
N GLY A 26 -2.08 -1.58 -13.44
CA GLY A 26 -1.95 -2.88 -12.78
C GLY A 26 -2.14 -2.74 -11.26
N VAL A 27 -3.10 -3.45 -10.70
CA VAL A 27 -3.47 -3.35 -9.27
C VAL A 27 -3.32 -4.71 -8.60
N SER A 28 -2.62 -4.77 -7.45
CA SER A 28 -2.63 -5.95 -6.58
C SER A 28 -3.12 -5.57 -5.21
N LEU A 29 -4.09 -6.33 -4.68
CA LEU A 29 -4.76 -6.07 -3.39
C LEU A 29 -5.00 -7.39 -2.66
N GLY A 30 -4.93 -7.37 -1.34
CA GLY A 30 -5.41 -8.47 -0.49
C GLY A 30 -6.94 -8.45 -0.43
N ILE A 31 -7.60 -8.95 -1.47
CA ILE A 31 -9.06 -9.04 -1.55
C ILE A 31 -9.57 -10.24 -0.73
N THR A 32 -8.73 -11.23 -0.57
CA THR A 32 -8.91 -12.37 0.35
C THR A 32 -7.81 -12.37 1.41
N GLY A 33 -7.88 -13.33 2.37
CA GLY A 33 -6.95 -13.41 3.48
C GLY A 33 -7.17 -12.35 4.57
N PRO A 34 -6.21 -12.17 5.49
CA PRO A 34 -6.36 -11.31 6.67
C PRO A 34 -6.62 -9.83 6.38
N GLY A 35 -6.20 -9.31 5.23
CA GLY A 35 -6.40 -7.91 4.81
C GLY A 35 -7.66 -7.66 4.00
N ALA A 36 -8.52 -8.66 3.83
CA ALA A 36 -9.69 -8.60 2.94
C ALA A 36 -10.67 -7.46 3.26
N SER A 37 -10.82 -7.12 4.54
CA SER A 37 -11.70 -6.02 4.99
C SER A 37 -11.35 -4.68 4.34
N LEU A 38 -10.06 -4.41 4.11
CA LEU A 38 -9.60 -3.22 3.38
C LEU A 38 -9.58 -3.44 1.86
N GLY A 39 -9.05 -4.59 1.41
CA GLY A 39 -8.85 -4.88 -0.01
C GLY A 39 -10.14 -4.89 -0.82
N VAL A 40 -11.23 -5.40 -0.25
CA VAL A 40 -12.56 -5.38 -0.87
C VAL A 40 -13.05 -3.94 -1.09
N HIS A 41 -12.86 -3.04 -0.14
CA HIS A 41 -13.24 -1.63 -0.30
C HIS A 41 -12.42 -0.94 -1.38
N TYR A 42 -11.11 -1.18 -1.43
CA TYR A 42 -10.27 -0.66 -2.51
C TYR A 42 -10.68 -1.18 -3.88
N ARG A 43 -10.91 -2.50 -4.02
CA ARG A 43 -11.43 -3.08 -5.26
C ARG A 43 -12.73 -2.40 -5.71
N ASN A 44 -13.67 -2.22 -4.79
CA ASN A 44 -14.95 -1.58 -5.10
C ASN A 44 -14.75 -0.12 -5.54
N ALA A 45 -13.80 0.61 -4.94
CA ALA A 45 -13.46 1.96 -5.36
C ALA A 45 -12.93 1.99 -6.80
N PHE A 46 -12.04 1.07 -7.19
CA PHE A 46 -11.55 0.96 -8.57
C PHE A 46 -12.67 0.67 -9.58
N GLN A 47 -13.70 -0.08 -9.19
CA GLN A 47 -14.88 -0.34 -10.04
C GLN A 47 -15.73 0.92 -10.31
N LEU A 48 -15.65 1.91 -9.41
CA LEU A 48 -16.35 3.18 -9.52
C LEU A 48 -15.54 4.27 -10.22
N MET A 49 -14.24 4.04 -10.44
CA MET A 49 -13.37 5.01 -11.11
C MET A 49 -13.74 5.19 -12.58
N GLY A 50 -13.53 6.40 -13.08
CA GLY A 50 -13.71 6.72 -14.50
C GLY A 50 -12.83 5.86 -15.41
N LYS A 51 -13.32 5.56 -16.58
CA LYS A 51 -12.59 4.77 -17.59
C LYS A 51 -11.75 5.61 -18.55
N THR A 52 -11.54 6.87 -18.23
CA THR A 52 -10.72 7.80 -19.02
C THR A 52 -9.90 8.68 -18.07
N LEU A 53 -8.67 8.98 -18.45
CA LEU A 53 -7.77 9.90 -17.76
C LEU A 53 -7.11 10.83 -18.78
N GLY A 54 -7.32 12.15 -18.65
CA GLY A 54 -6.78 13.11 -19.62
C GLY A 54 -7.28 12.94 -21.05
N GLY A 55 -8.43 12.25 -21.24
CA GLY A 55 -8.98 11.91 -22.56
C GLY A 55 -8.59 10.53 -23.06
N GLU A 56 -7.62 9.86 -22.45
CA GLU A 56 -7.19 8.51 -22.82
C GLU A 56 -7.98 7.44 -22.09
N PRO A 57 -8.31 6.30 -22.73
CA PRO A 57 -8.93 5.16 -22.07
C PRO A 57 -8.05 4.61 -20.95
N VAL A 58 -8.65 4.20 -19.85
CA VAL A 58 -7.95 3.56 -18.72
C VAL A 58 -8.55 2.19 -18.42
N ARG A 59 -7.69 1.18 -18.33
CA ARG A 59 -8.05 -0.18 -17.92
C ARG A 59 -7.37 -0.55 -16.61
N PHE A 60 -8.18 -0.91 -15.61
CA PHE A 60 -7.69 -1.43 -14.34
C PHE A 60 -7.66 -2.96 -14.40
N VAL A 61 -6.48 -3.56 -14.18
CA VAL A 61 -6.30 -5.01 -14.05
C VAL A 61 -6.03 -5.31 -12.58
N ILE A 62 -7.00 -5.91 -11.91
CA ILE A 62 -6.95 -6.14 -10.46
C ILE A 62 -6.68 -7.61 -10.18
N LEU A 63 -5.61 -7.91 -9.44
CA LEU A 63 -5.25 -9.25 -8.99
C LEU A 63 -5.33 -9.32 -7.46
N ASP A 64 -5.78 -10.47 -6.96
CA ASP A 64 -5.78 -10.77 -5.52
C ASP A 64 -4.41 -11.31 -5.10
N ASP A 65 -3.81 -10.71 -4.09
CA ASP A 65 -2.58 -11.22 -3.47
C ASP A 65 -2.83 -12.06 -2.21
N ALA A 66 -4.09 -12.22 -1.84
CA ALA A 66 -4.52 -12.96 -0.65
C ALA A 66 -3.84 -12.46 0.65
N SER A 67 -3.43 -11.20 0.68
CA SER A 67 -2.65 -10.58 1.78
C SER A 67 -1.27 -11.22 1.98
N ASP A 68 -0.74 -11.89 0.95
CA ASP A 68 0.56 -12.55 0.96
C ASP A 68 1.59 -11.75 0.17
N PRO A 69 2.74 -11.37 0.78
CA PRO A 69 3.77 -10.57 0.11
C PRO A 69 4.40 -11.25 -1.12
N THR A 70 4.49 -12.58 -1.10
CA THR A 70 5.05 -13.36 -2.22
C THR A 70 4.11 -13.33 -3.42
N ASN A 71 2.81 -13.46 -3.16
CA ASN A 71 1.79 -13.33 -4.21
C ASN A 71 1.74 -11.90 -4.76
N ALA A 72 1.86 -10.88 -3.92
CA ALA A 72 1.94 -9.50 -4.35
C ALA A 72 3.11 -9.23 -5.30
N ALA A 73 4.29 -9.78 -5.02
CA ALA A 73 5.44 -9.71 -5.91
C ALA A 73 5.21 -10.43 -7.24
N LYS A 74 4.60 -11.63 -7.21
CA LYS A 74 4.23 -12.38 -8.44
C LYS A 74 3.21 -11.61 -9.27
N ASN A 75 2.18 -11.06 -8.64
CA ASN A 75 1.17 -10.24 -9.28
C ASN A 75 1.78 -9.01 -9.95
N ALA A 76 2.68 -8.29 -9.27
CA ALA A 76 3.35 -7.13 -9.84
C ALA A 76 4.13 -7.50 -11.12
N ARG A 77 4.93 -8.58 -11.08
CA ARG A 77 5.65 -9.06 -12.26
C ARG A 77 4.72 -9.49 -13.39
N LYS A 78 3.62 -10.18 -13.08
CA LYS A 78 2.61 -10.59 -14.06
C LYS A 78 1.94 -9.38 -14.71
N LEU A 79 1.51 -8.40 -13.92
CA LEU A 79 0.90 -7.15 -14.40
C LEU A 79 1.82 -6.43 -15.39
N VAL A 80 3.12 -6.39 -15.11
CA VAL A 80 4.10 -5.77 -15.99
C VAL A 80 4.36 -6.61 -17.27
N SER A 81 4.62 -7.90 -17.11
CA SER A 81 5.10 -8.74 -18.23
C SER A 81 3.98 -9.19 -19.16
N GLU A 82 2.80 -9.52 -18.63
CA GLU A 82 1.69 -10.07 -19.40
C GLU A 82 0.65 -8.99 -19.73
N GLU A 83 0.23 -8.19 -18.74
CA GLU A 83 -0.82 -7.18 -18.91
C GLU A 83 -0.29 -5.84 -19.44
N LYS A 84 1.05 -5.68 -19.54
CA LYS A 84 1.72 -4.46 -20.01
C LYS A 84 1.32 -3.21 -19.22
N ALA A 85 1.22 -3.34 -17.90
CA ALA A 85 0.88 -2.23 -17.04
C ALA A 85 1.87 -1.05 -17.19
N ASP A 86 1.34 0.16 -17.37
CA ASP A 86 2.10 1.41 -17.44
C ASP A 86 2.42 1.95 -16.05
N VAL A 87 1.55 1.63 -15.08
CA VAL A 87 1.69 2.01 -13.67
C VAL A 87 1.15 0.90 -12.78
N LEU A 88 1.80 0.67 -11.64
CA LEU A 88 1.31 -0.24 -10.61
C LEU A 88 0.64 0.53 -9.47
N MET A 89 -0.39 -0.05 -8.86
CA MET A 89 -1.04 0.47 -7.67
C MET A 89 -1.27 -0.67 -6.66
N GLY A 90 -1.09 -0.38 -5.37
CA GLY A 90 -1.33 -1.36 -4.31
C GLY A 90 -0.23 -1.33 -3.25
N SER A 91 -0.13 -2.31 -2.40
CA SER A 91 -1.19 -3.16 -1.89
C SER A 91 -1.82 -2.49 -0.65
N ASN A 92 -2.91 -3.06 -0.10
CA ASN A 92 -3.51 -2.56 1.15
C ASN A 92 -2.76 -3.05 2.42
N GLY A 93 -1.72 -3.88 2.26
CA GLY A 93 -0.84 -4.33 3.35
C GLY A 93 0.60 -3.86 3.13
N VAL A 94 1.27 -3.35 4.19
CA VAL A 94 2.66 -2.86 4.09
C VAL A 94 3.63 -3.92 3.59
N PRO A 95 3.64 -5.18 4.10
CA PRO A 95 4.53 -6.21 3.59
C PRO A 95 4.36 -6.48 2.10
N SER A 96 3.12 -6.57 1.62
CA SER A 96 2.78 -6.78 0.21
C SER A 96 3.20 -5.59 -0.65
N ALA A 97 2.94 -4.36 -0.19
CA ALA A 97 3.30 -3.14 -0.91
C ALA A 97 4.82 -3.00 -1.10
N VAL A 98 5.62 -3.34 -0.08
CA VAL A 98 7.09 -3.33 -0.17
C VAL A 98 7.58 -4.31 -1.25
N GLN A 99 7.02 -5.51 -1.33
CA GLN A 99 7.39 -6.49 -2.35
C GLN A 99 6.97 -6.06 -3.76
N MET A 100 5.80 -5.45 -3.91
CA MET A 100 5.38 -4.86 -5.18
C MET A 100 6.31 -3.71 -5.61
N ALA A 101 6.70 -2.84 -4.67
CA ALA A 101 7.57 -1.72 -4.95
C ALA A 101 8.97 -2.17 -5.43
N GLN A 102 9.48 -3.28 -4.90
CA GLN A 102 10.72 -3.90 -5.40
C GLN A 102 10.55 -4.36 -6.86
N ALA A 103 9.45 -5.06 -7.16
CA ALA A 103 9.18 -5.52 -8.53
C ALA A 103 8.97 -4.34 -9.51
N ALA A 104 8.32 -3.26 -9.07
CA ALA A 104 8.17 -2.03 -9.84
C ALA A 104 9.53 -1.38 -10.17
N ALA A 105 10.42 -1.29 -9.19
CA ALA A 105 11.76 -0.75 -9.37
C ALA A 105 12.64 -1.61 -10.30
N GLU A 106 12.54 -2.94 -10.21
CA GLU A 106 13.20 -3.88 -11.13
C GLU A 106 12.74 -3.66 -12.58
N ALA A 107 11.44 -3.46 -12.77
CA ALA A 107 10.83 -3.22 -14.07
C ALA A 107 10.94 -1.77 -14.57
N LYS A 108 11.38 -0.84 -13.71
CA LYS A 108 11.43 0.61 -13.97
C LYS A 108 10.04 1.19 -14.34
N ILE A 109 9.01 0.76 -13.62
CA ILE A 109 7.63 1.20 -13.79
C ILE A 109 7.20 1.98 -12.54
N PRO A 110 6.54 3.14 -12.68
CA PRO A 110 6.05 3.89 -11.53
C PRO A 110 5.01 3.09 -10.75
N MET A 111 5.04 3.22 -9.43
CA MET A 111 4.08 2.60 -8.52
C MET A 111 3.49 3.63 -7.54
N LEU A 112 2.17 3.67 -7.44
CA LEU A 112 1.45 4.35 -6.37
C LEU A 112 1.23 3.36 -5.22
N VAL A 113 1.91 3.60 -4.10
CA VAL A 113 1.86 2.75 -2.91
C VAL A 113 0.69 3.20 -2.04
N MET A 114 -0.27 2.31 -1.81
CA MET A 114 -1.55 2.63 -1.16
C MET A 114 -1.55 2.42 0.35
N THR A 115 -0.38 2.19 0.94
CA THR A 115 -0.19 1.99 2.39
C THR A 115 1.05 2.76 2.84
N PRO A 116 1.14 3.22 4.10
CA PRO A 116 2.29 3.99 4.59
C PRO A 116 3.52 3.08 4.73
N ALA A 117 4.23 2.86 3.64
CA ALA A 117 5.48 2.09 3.60
C ALA A 117 6.69 3.01 3.66
N VAL A 118 7.74 2.58 4.35
CA VAL A 118 9.06 3.23 4.31
C VAL A 118 9.92 2.53 3.26
N LEU A 119 10.22 3.25 2.20
CA LEU A 119 11.00 2.78 1.07
C LEU A 119 12.33 3.55 0.99
N SER A 120 13.35 2.98 0.38
CA SER A 120 14.67 3.60 0.27
C SER A 120 15.37 3.24 -1.04
N GLY A 121 16.44 4.00 -1.37
CA GLY A 121 17.26 3.73 -2.54
C GLY A 121 16.48 3.74 -3.86
N ASN A 122 16.81 2.80 -4.75
CA ASN A 122 16.18 2.69 -6.06
C ASN A 122 14.68 2.41 -6.01
N VAL A 123 14.21 1.74 -4.96
CA VAL A 123 12.77 1.43 -4.79
C VAL A 123 11.97 2.72 -4.60
N LEU A 124 12.49 3.66 -3.79
CA LEU A 124 11.85 4.96 -3.58
C LEU A 124 11.80 5.79 -4.87
N HIS A 125 12.78 5.64 -5.76
CA HIS A 125 12.80 6.39 -7.03
C HIS A 125 11.60 6.05 -7.94
N TRP A 126 11.12 4.80 -7.88
CA TRP A 126 10.00 4.32 -8.71
C TRP A 126 8.67 4.27 -7.97
N SER A 127 8.64 4.61 -6.68
CA SER A 127 7.45 4.44 -5.83
C SER A 127 7.02 5.75 -5.18
N PHE A 128 5.72 6.02 -5.24
CA PHE A 128 5.08 7.21 -4.67
C PHE A 128 4.13 6.76 -3.57
N VAL A 129 4.51 7.00 -2.31
CA VAL A 129 3.68 6.65 -1.15
C VAL A 129 2.58 7.68 -1.01
N VAL A 130 1.32 7.26 -1.18
CA VAL A 130 0.16 8.16 -1.20
C VAL A 130 -0.34 8.50 0.21
N PRO A 131 -0.46 7.54 1.16
CA PRO A 131 -0.91 7.84 2.51
C PRO A 131 0.12 8.67 3.29
N GLN A 132 -0.36 9.36 4.31
CA GLN A 132 0.51 10.09 5.24
C GLN A 132 1.48 9.16 5.97
N PRO A 133 2.65 9.66 6.39
CA PRO A 133 3.61 8.88 7.17
C PRO A 133 3.01 8.37 8.49
N THR A 134 3.40 7.15 8.89
CA THR A 134 2.93 6.53 10.15
C THR A 134 3.22 7.41 11.36
N GLU A 135 4.35 8.11 11.38
CA GLU A 135 4.73 9.01 12.46
C GLU A 135 3.73 10.17 12.63
N LEU A 136 3.24 10.74 11.51
CA LEU A 136 2.21 11.78 11.55
C LEU A 136 0.88 11.23 12.10
N MET A 137 0.49 10.01 11.74
CA MET A 137 -0.70 9.38 12.30
C MET A 137 -0.56 9.13 13.81
N MET A 138 0.59 8.63 14.23
CA MET A 138 0.85 8.34 15.63
C MET A 138 1.06 9.58 16.48
N SER A 139 1.46 10.73 15.90
CA SER A 139 1.52 12.00 16.64
C SER A 139 0.13 12.43 17.14
N ALA A 140 -0.90 12.26 16.33
CA ALA A 140 -2.27 12.54 16.76
C ALA A 140 -2.72 11.60 17.91
N VAL A 141 -2.31 10.33 17.86
CA VAL A 141 -2.55 9.37 18.96
C VAL A 141 -1.81 9.82 20.24
N ALA A 142 -0.53 10.18 20.12
CA ALA A 142 0.27 10.65 21.25
C ALA A 142 -0.29 11.93 21.89
N GLU A 143 -0.79 12.87 21.08
CA GLU A 143 -1.48 14.06 21.54
C GLU A 143 -2.73 13.72 22.37
N GLN A 144 -3.57 12.80 21.89
CA GLN A 144 -4.76 12.36 22.62
C GLN A 144 -4.39 11.65 23.92
N LEU A 145 -3.42 10.76 23.92
CA LEU A 145 -2.94 10.09 25.13
C LEU A 145 -2.47 11.12 26.18
N LYS A 146 -1.67 12.10 25.76
CA LYS A 146 -1.20 13.19 26.62
C LYS A 146 -2.35 14.04 27.16
N ALA A 147 -3.31 14.43 26.31
CA ALA A 147 -4.47 15.23 26.69
C ALA A 147 -5.34 14.55 27.75
N HIS A 148 -5.37 13.20 27.75
CA HIS A 148 -6.07 12.41 28.77
C HIS A 148 -5.22 12.03 29.98
N GLY A 149 -4.02 12.60 30.12
CA GLY A 149 -3.15 12.37 31.27
C GLY A 149 -2.47 11.00 31.32
N VAL A 150 -2.53 10.24 30.23
CA VAL A 150 -1.88 8.93 30.09
C VAL A 150 -0.37 9.09 30.27
N LYS A 151 0.24 8.17 31.01
CA LYS A 151 1.70 8.09 31.18
C LYS A 151 2.26 6.77 30.70
N ARG A 152 1.61 5.68 31.00
CA ARG A 152 2.05 4.31 30.73
C ARG A 152 1.23 3.71 29.58
N VAL A 153 1.90 3.40 28.48
CA VAL A 153 1.25 2.91 27.26
C VAL A 153 1.70 1.48 26.97
N GLY A 154 0.74 0.55 26.98
CA GLY A 154 0.96 -0.79 26.47
C GLY A 154 0.83 -0.79 24.94
N TYR A 155 1.68 -1.52 24.27
CA TYR A 155 1.57 -1.74 22.82
C TYR A 155 1.31 -3.21 22.50
N ILE A 156 0.37 -3.45 21.60
CA ILE A 156 0.12 -4.74 20.97
C ILE A 156 -0.09 -4.55 19.47
N GLY A 157 0.64 -5.29 18.64
CA GLY A 157 0.54 -5.12 17.18
C GLY A 157 0.97 -6.33 16.39
N TYR A 158 0.83 -6.26 15.09
CA TYR A 158 1.27 -7.33 14.21
C TYR A 158 2.78 -7.57 14.30
N SER A 159 3.18 -8.84 14.16
CA SER A 159 4.59 -9.27 14.06
C SER A 159 5.12 -9.13 12.63
N ASP A 160 4.85 -8.00 11.98
CA ASP A 160 5.27 -7.69 10.62
C ASP A 160 5.71 -6.22 10.48
N THR A 161 6.06 -5.84 9.26
CA THR A 161 6.55 -4.49 8.93
C THR A 161 5.58 -3.38 9.34
N TRP A 162 4.26 -3.61 9.29
CA TRP A 162 3.28 -2.62 9.73
C TRP A 162 3.33 -2.42 11.25
N GLY A 163 3.27 -3.51 12.02
CA GLY A 163 3.37 -3.41 13.48
C GLY A 163 4.68 -2.78 13.93
N ASP A 164 5.80 -3.04 13.21
CA ASP A 164 7.09 -2.39 13.47
C ASP A 164 7.06 -0.89 13.20
N LEU A 165 6.42 -0.45 12.11
CA LEU A 165 6.29 0.98 11.80
C LEU A 165 5.50 1.73 12.86
N VAL A 166 4.37 1.17 13.32
CA VAL A 166 3.53 1.78 14.36
C VAL A 166 4.30 1.84 15.69
N TYR A 167 4.95 0.75 16.09
CA TYR A 167 5.72 0.72 17.33
C TYR A 167 6.88 1.71 17.33
N LYS A 168 7.69 1.74 16.26
CA LYS A 168 8.79 2.69 16.10
C LYS A 168 8.32 4.14 16.13
N ALA A 169 7.20 4.44 15.48
CA ALA A 169 6.60 5.77 15.53
C ALA A 169 6.20 6.13 16.97
N MET A 170 5.58 5.22 17.71
CA MET A 170 5.27 5.46 19.13
C MET A 170 6.54 5.62 19.99
N GLN A 171 7.60 4.85 19.73
CA GLN A 171 8.88 5.00 20.42
C GLN A 171 9.50 6.39 20.20
N SER A 172 9.50 6.90 18.98
CA SER A 172 10.04 8.23 18.66
C SER A 172 9.26 9.35 19.36
N LEU A 173 7.95 9.17 19.52
CA LEU A 173 7.03 10.13 20.12
C LEU A 173 6.92 10.00 21.66
N ALA A 174 7.28 8.88 22.24
CA ALA A 174 7.09 8.62 23.66
C ALA A 174 7.72 9.72 24.54
N LYS A 175 9.01 9.96 24.39
CA LYS A 175 9.73 10.97 25.20
C LYS A 175 9.22 12.40 24.98
N PRO A 176 9.01 12.91 23.74
CA PRO A 176 8.46 14.24 23.50
C PRO A 176 7.08 14.47 24.11
N TYR A 177 6.26 13.43 24.18
CA TYR A 177 4.90 13.52 24.73
C TYR A 177 4.80 13.13 26.20
N GLY A 178 5.91 12.75 26.83
CA GLY A 178 5.96 12.35 28.25
C GLY A 178 5.28 11.00 28.52
N LEU A 179 5.34 10.10 27.54
CA LEU A 179 4.80 8.75 27.59
C LEU A 179 5.91 7.74 27.87
N GLU A 180 5.57 6.64 28.51
CA GLU A 180 6.42 5.45 28.72
C GLU A 180 5.78 4.26 28.00
N LEU A 181 6.47 3.64 27.04
CA LEU A 181 6.04 2.37 26.46
C LEU A 181 6.44 1.23 27.39
N VAL A 182 5.45 0.56 27.99
CA VAL A 182 5.66 -0.46 29.03
C VAL A 182 5.66 -1.89 28.49
N THR A 183 5.16 -2.09 27.26
CA THR A 183 5.20 -3.40 26.57
C THR A 183 5.36 -3.24 25.08
N ASP A 184 5.80 -4.33 24.42
CA ASP A 184 5.80 -4.55 22.98
C ASP A 184 5.31 -5.99 22.72
N GLU A 185 3.99 -6.19 22.75
CA GLU A 185 3.38 -7.47 22.49
C GLU A 185 3.06 -7.63 20.99
N ARG A 186 3.34 -8.82 20.48
CA ARG A 186 3.22 -9.11 19.05
C ARG A 186 2.37 -10.34 18.78
N TYR A 187 1.64 -10.31 17.64
CA TYR A 187 0.87 -11.43 17.16
C TYR A 187 0.88 -11.51 15.62
N ALA A 188 0.73 -12.70 15.08
CA ALA A 188 0.66 -12.89 13.63
C ALA A 188 -0.74 -12.55 13.11
N ARG A 189 -0.86 -12.11 11.85
CA ARG A 189 -2.16 -11.85 11.21
C ARG A 189 -3.06 -13.09 11.15
N SER A 190 -2.48 -14.28 11.23
CA SER A 190 -3.20 -15.56 11.24
C SER A 190 -3.63 -16.03 12.63
N ASP A 191 -3.19 -15.34 13.70
CA ASP A 191 -3.52 -15.74 15.06
C ASP A 191 -5.03 -15.53 15.32
N THR A 192 -5.66 -16.57 15.86
CA THR A 192 -7.08 -16.55 16.21
C THR A 192 -7.32 -16.15 17.67
N SER A 193 -6.26 -16.07 18.46
CA SER A 193 -6.31 -15.65 19.87
C SER A 193 -5.05 -14.88 20.25
N VAL A 194 -5.22 -13.77 20.95
CA VAL A 194 -4.16 -12.94 21.51
C VAL A 194 -4.24 -12.87 23.05
N THR A 195 -4.96 -13.80 23.66
CA THR A 195 -5.21 -13.79 25.12
C THR A 195 -3.92 -13.76 25.94
N GLY A 196 -2.91 -14.54 25.56
CA GLY A 196 -1.63 -14.59 26.26
C GLY A 196 -0.89 -13.24 26.21
N GLN A 197 -0.87 -12.59 25.04
CA GLN A 197 -0.28 -11.27 24.85
C GLN A 197 -1.02 -10.20 25.67
N VAL A 198 -2.35 -10.22 25.65
CA VAL A 198 -3.17 -9.28 26.44
C VAL A 198 -2.93 -9.46 27.94
N LEU A 199 -2.85 -10.68 28.45
CA LEU A 199 -2.56 -10.91 29.86
C LEU A 199 -1.18 -10.38 30.27
N ARG A 200 -0.13 -10.60 29.46
CA ARG A 200 1.19 -10.01 29.74
C ARG A 200 1.17 -8.48 29.69
N LEU A 201 0.51 -7.93 28.68
CA LEU A 201 0.35 -6.48 28.54
C LEU A 201 -0.35 -5.89 29.78
N MET A 202 -1.47 -6.46 30.20
CA MET A 202 -2.24 -5.98 31.35
C MET A 202 -1.47 -6.11 32.67
N SER A 203 -0.58 -7.11 32.81
CA SER A 203 0.25 -7.26 34.02
C SER A 203 1.21 -6.09 34.27
N THR A 204 1.47 -5.25 33.26
CA THR A 204 2.30 -4.04 33.38
C THR A 204 1.54 -2.82 33.87
N ASN A 205 0.23 -2.94 34.11
CA ASN A 205 -0.66 -1.84 34.53
C ASN A 205 -0.52 -0.60 33.63
N PRO A 206 -0.82 -0.71 32.31
CA PRO A 206 -0.83 0.44 31.42
C PRO A 206 -2.06 1.33 31.68
N ASP A 207 -1.92 2.65 31.50
CA ASP A 207 -3.04 3.60 31.53
C ASP A 207 -3.87 3.52 30.24
N ALA A 208 -3.21 3.16 29.13
CA ALA A 208 -3.84 3.00 27.83
C ALA A 208 -3.11 1.94 26.98
N ILE A 209 -3.81 1.44 25.98
CA ILE A 209 -3.28 0.45 25.02
C ILE A 209 -3.34 1.02 23.61
N VAL A 210 -2.22 0.96 22.89
CA VAL A 210 -2.15 1.23 21.47
C VAL A 210 -2.14 -0.10 20.72
N VAL A 211 -3.07 -0.25 19.77
CA VAL A 211 -3.20 -1.44 18.94
C VAL A 211 -2.65 -1.11 17.54
N GLY A 212 -1.58 -1.77 17.14
CA GLY A 212 -0.91 -1.63 15.84
C GLY A 212 -1.24 -2.78 14.90
N GLY A 213 -2.54 -3.08 14.74
CA GLY A 213 -3.00 -4.22 13.96
C GLY A 213 -4.40 -4.07 13.39
#